data_365ec7a433df9ed75d6000e0426eff79
#
_entry.id   365ec7a433df9ed75d6000e0426eff79
#
_cell.length_a   1.000
_cell.length_b   1.000
_cell.length_c   1.000
_cell.angle_alpha   90.00
_cell.angle_beta   90.00
_cell.angle_gamma   90.00
#
_symmetry.space_group_name_H-M   'P 1'
#
loop_
_entity.id
_entity.type
_entity.pdbx_description
1 polymer ?
#
loop_
_entity_poly.entity_id
_entity_poly.type
_entity_poly.pdbx_seq_one_letter_code
_entity_poly.pdbx_strand_id
1 'polypeptide(L)'
;IALMCGSGCAGAHKELVEFAGKIKAPIVHALRGKEHVEYDNPYDVGMTGLIGFSSGFHTMMNADTLVLLGTQFPYRAFYPTDAKIIQIDINPASIGAHSKVDMALVGDIKSTLRALLPLVEEKADRKFLDKALEDYRDARKGLDDLAKPSEKAIHPQYLAQQISHFAAD
;
A
#
# COMPACT_ATOMS: atom_id res chain seq x y z
N ILE A 1 6.93 8.43 -6.78
CA ILE A 1 6.05 7.28 -7.14
C ILE A 1 5.59 6.60 -5.87
N ALA A 2 4.28 6.24 -5.77
CA ALA A 2 3.73 5.35 -4.76
C ALA A 2 2.94 4.21 -5.44
N LEU A 3 2.91 3.03 -4.81
CA LEU A 3 2.13 1.87 -5.25
C LEU A 3 0.92 1.70 -4.33
N MET A 4 -0.29 1.70 -4.89
CA MET A 4 -1.53 1.43 -4.16
C MET A 4 -2.06 0.05 -4.56
N CYS A 5 -2.02 -0.89 -3.63
CA CYS A 5 -2.24 -2.30 -3.87
C CYS A 5 -3.60 -2.79 -3.33
N GLY A 6 -4.31 -3.56 -4.11
CA GLY A 6 -5.55 -4.21 -3.71
C GLY A 6 -5.49 -5.73 -3.78
N SER A 7 -6.65 -6.37 -3.75
CA SER A 7 -6.78 -7.84 -3.81
C SER A 7 -6.27 -8.47 -5.11
N GLY A 8 -6.18 -7.68 -6.19
CA GLY A 8 -5.57 -8.16 -7.44
C GLY A 8 -4.07 -8.43 -7.36
N CYS A 9 -3.41 -8.06 -6.25
CA CYS A 9 -2.02 -8.42 -5.99
C CYS A 9 -1.85 -9.85 -5.42
N ALA A 10 -2.93 -10.61 -5.27
CA ALA A 10 -2.86 -12.01 -4.81
C ALA A 10 -1.88 -12.82 -5.66
N GLY A 11 -0.94 -13.50 -5.02
CA GLY A 11 0.10 -14.31 -5.66
C GLY A 11 1.20 -13.51 -6.39
N ALA A 12 1.21 -12.17 -6.31
CA ALA A 12 2.21 -11.31 -6.93
C ALA A 12 3.22 -10.72 -5.93
N HIS A 13 3.20 -11.17 -4.68
CA HIS A 13 3.99 -10.58 -3.59
C HIS A 13 5.47 -10.40 -3.92
N LYS A 14 6.12 -11.47 -4.39
CA LYS A 14 7.55 -11.45 -4.73
C LYS A 14 7.86 -10.39 -5.80
N GLU A 15 7.11 -10.40 -6.89
CA GLU A 15 7.28 -9.47 -8.00
C GLU A 15 7.00 -8.02 -7.57
N LEU A 16 6.02 -7.83 -6.68
CA LEU A 16 5.67 -6.53 -6.12
C LEU A 16 6.80 -5.95 -5.26
N VAL A 17 7.34 -6.73 -4.34
CA VAL A 17 8.45 -6.32 -3.46
C VAL A 17 9.71 -6.02 -4.29
N GLU A 18 10.03 -6.86 -5.27
CA GLU A 18 11.16 -6.65 -6.18
C GLU A 18 10.98 -5.36 -7.00
N PHE A 19 9.79 -5.13 -7.55
CA PHE A 19 9.48 -3.92 -8.31
C PHE A 19 9.57 -2.66 -7.46
N ALA A 20 8.96 -2.66 -6.28
CA ALA A 20 9.03 -1.54 -5.33
C ALA A 20 10.48 -1.24 -4.92
N GLY A 21 11.29 -2.27 -4.66
CA GLY A 21 12.72 -2.12 -4.36
C GLY A 21 13.50 -1.48 -5.50
N LYS A 22 13.22 -1.88 -6.74
CA LYS A 22 13.89 -1.36 -7.92
C LYS A 22 13.58 0.12 -8.17
N ILE A 23 12.30 0.52 -8.04
CA ILE A 23 11.88 1.91 -8.27
C ILE A 23 11.87 2.78 -7.00
N LYS A 24 12.30 2.23 -5.86
CA LYS A 24 12.32 2.90 -4.52
C LYS A 24 10.96 3.52 -4.18
N ALA A 25 9.89 2.76 -4.38
CA ALA A 25 8.52 3.22 -4.13
C ALA A 25 7.94 2.61 -2.86
N PRO A 26 7.30 3.41 -1.98
CA PRO A 26 6.50 2.89 -0.89
C PRO A 26 5.26 2.16 -1.41
N ILE A 27 4.85 1.14 -0.69
CA ILE A 27 3.65 0.35 -0.95
C ILE A 27 2.59 0.72 0.08
N VAL A 28 1.46 1.20 -0.41
CA VAL A 28 0.23 1.42 0.35
C VAL A 28 -0.76 0.33 -0.05
N HIS A 29 -1.59 -0.15 0.85
CA HIS A 29 -2.59 -1.15 0.49
C HIS A 29 -4.00 -0.80 0.96
N ALA A 30 -5.01 -1.29 0.24
CA ALA A 30 -6.40 -1.31 0.69
C ALA A 30 -6.61 -2.46 1.69
N LEU A 31 -7.72 -2.44 2.43
CA LEU A 31 -8.06 -3.49 3.40
C LEU A 31 -7.97 -4.90 2.78
N ARG A 32 -8.52 -5.09 1.59
CA ARG A 32 -8.50 -6.38 0.88
C ARG A 32 -7.14 -6.74 0.26
N GLY A 33 -6.21 -5.80 0.22
CA GLY A 33 -4.83 -6.04 -0.23
C GLY A 33 -3.91 -6.50 0.89
N LYS A 34 -4.28 -6.26 2.16
CA LYS A 34 -3.43 -6.46 3.33
C LYS A 34 -2.78 -7.85 3.37
N GLU A 35 -3.56 -8.90 3.28
CA GLU A 35 -3.09 -10.30 3.36
C GLU A 35 -2.13 -10.71 2.23
N HIS A 36 -2.12 -9.96 1.11
CA HIS A 36 -1.29 -10.26 -0.05
C HIS A 36 0.00 -9.43 -0.09
N VAL A 37 0.06 -8.33 0.68
CA VAL A 37 1.05 -7.26 0.47
C VAL A 37 1.88 -6.95 1.71
N GLU A 38 1.30 -7.00 2.92
CA GLU A 38 1.91 -6.45 4.13
C GLU A 38 3.06 -7.32 4.69
N TYR A 39 2.93 -8.66 4.64
CA TYR A 39 3.93 -9.57 5.21
C TYR A 39 5.27 -9.49 4.45
N ASP A 40 6.38 -9.67 5.14
CA ASP A 40 7.74 -9.69 4.59
C ASP A 40 8.02 -8.60 3.54
N ASN A 41 7.51 -7.39 3.80
CA ASN A 41 7.55 -6.28 2.87
C ASN A 41 8.25 -5.04 3.47
N PRO A 42 9.53 -4.78 3.14
CA PRO A 42 10.26 -3.65 3.69
C PRO A 42 9.84 -2.29 3.10
N TYR A 43 8.93 -2.27 2.16
CA TYR A 43 8.41 -1.07 1.49
C TYR A 43 6.99 -0.74 1.90
N ASP A 44 6.36 -1.57 2.75
CA ASP A 44 5.02 -1.32 3.25
C ASP A 44 4.97 -0.10 4.16
N VAL A 45 4.03 0.78 3.90
CA VAL A 45 3.77 2.00 4.68
C VAL A 45 2.36 2.05 5.22
N GLY A 46 1.71 0.91 5.26
CA GLY A 46 0.44 0.67 5.89
C GLY A 46 -0.78 0.84 4.99
N MET A 47 -1.90 0.50 5.57
CA MET A 47 -3.21 0.55 4.93
C MET A 47 -3.70 2.00 4.81
N THR A 48 -4.41 2.30 3.73
CA THR A 48 -5.15 3.55 3.56
C THR A 48 -6.66 3.31 3.50
N GLY A 49 -7.44 4.38 3.66
CA GLY A 49 -8.89 4.36 3.70
C GLY A 49 -9.43 4.79 5.06
N LEU A 50 -10.74 4.61 5.30
CA LEU A 50 -11.42 5.11 6.49
C LEU A 50 -10.87 4.57 7.82
N ILE A 51 -10.28 3.39 7.81
CA ILE A 51 -9.67 2.75 8.98
C ILE A 51 -8.16 2.56 8.79
N GLY A 52 -7.58 3.28 7.84
CA GLY A 52 -6.16 3.20 7.51
C GLY A 52 -5.27 4.07 8.38
N PHE A 53 -3.97 4.01 8.09
CA PHE A 53 -2.95 4.82 8.73
C PHE A 53 -2.82 6.19 8.05
N SER A 54 -2.45 7.21 8.82
CA SER A 54 -2.08 8.52 8.28
C SER A 54 -0.92 8.43 7.28
N SER A 55 0.04 7.54 7.52
CA SER A 55 1.18 7.29 6.62
C SER A 55 0.74 6.85 5.22
N GLY A 56 -0.19 5.89 5.10
CA GLY A 56 -0.74 5.46 3.83
C GLY A 56 -1.45 6.59 3.09
N PHE A 57 -2.26 7.38 3.81
CA PHE A 57 -2.92 8.57 3.24
C PHE A 57 -1.91 9.60 2.74
N HIS A 58 -0.95 10.01 3.58
CA HIS A 58 0.06 11.02 3.21
C HIS A 58 0.95 10.54 2.07
N THR A 59 1.29 9.25 2.04
CA THR A 59 2.04 8.66 0.93
C THR A 59 1.30 8.79 -0.39
N MET A 60 0.00 8.48 -0.43
CA MET A 60 -0.80 8.66 -1.66
C MET A 60 -0.89 10.12 -2.07
N MET A 61 -1.22 11.02 -1.12
CA MET A 61 -1.44 12.44 -1.41
C MET A 61 -0.19 13.20 -1.86
N ASN A 62 1.00 12.76 -1.42
CA ASN A 62 2.27 13.40 -1.76
C ASN A 62 3.00 12.73 -2.93
N ALA A 63 2.43 11.70 -3.53
CA ALA A 63 3.01 11.07 -4.71
C ALA A 63 2.83 11.96 -5.96
N ASP A 64 3.88 12.09 -6.76
CA ASP A 64 3.82 12.68 -8.11
C ASP A 64 3.26 11.70 -9.16
N THR A 65 3.38 10.42 -8.88
CA THR A 65 2.87 9.31 -9.69
C THR A 65 2.30 8.24 -8.76
N LEU A 66 1.03 7.92 -8.94
CA LEU A 66 0.35 6.87 -8.20
C LEU A 66 0.03 5.70 -9.13
N VAL A 67 0.55 4.52 -8.80
CA VAL A 67 0.28 3.29 -9.55
C VAL A 67 -0.73 2.45 -8.78
N LEU A 68 -1.92 2.28 -9.34
CA LEU A 68 -2.99 1.44 -8.80
C LEU A 68 -2.82 0.02 -9.31
N LEU A 69 -2.64 -0.93 -8.42
CA LEU A 69 -2.38 -2.34 -8.72
C LEU A 69 -3.53 -3.22 -8.22
N GLY A 70 -4.37 -3.67 -9.14
CA GLY A 70 -5.48 -4.59 -8.84
C GLY A 70 -6.43 -4.07 -7.77
N THR A 71 -6.82 -2.80 -7.87
CA THR A 71 -7.67 -2.13 -6.89
C THR A 71 -8.69 -1.20 -7.54
N GLN A 72 -9.91 -1.24 -7.03
CA GLN A 72 -10.96 -0.24 -7.25
C GLN A 72 -11.15 0.59 -5.99
N PHE A 73 -10.08 1.17 -5.45
CA PHE A 73 -10.15 1.94 -4.22
C PHE A 73 -11.22 3.05 -4.31
N PRO A 74 -12.31 2.99 -3.50
CA PRO A 74 -13.52 3.76 -3.81
C PRO A 74 -13.50 5.20 -3.27
N TYR A 75 -12.53 5.54 -2.43
CA TYR A 75 -12.53 6.82 -1.70
C TYR A 75 -11.86 7.91 -2.52
N ARG A 76 -12.65 8.64 -3.33
CA ARG A 76 -12.15 9.70 -4.23
C ARG A 76 -11.34 10.78 -3.53
N ALA A 77 -11.71 11.14 -2.29
CA ALA A 77 -10.97 12.14 -1.50
C ALA A 77 -9.55 11.73 -1.08
N PHE A 78 -9.18 10.47 -1.30
CA PHE A 78 -7.86 9.93 -1.00
C PHE A 78 -6.94 9.89 -2.22
N TYR A 79 -7.41 10.33 -3.38
CA TYR A 79 -6.57 10.40 -4.58
C TYR A 79 -5.90 11.78 -4.68
N PRO A 80 -4.61 11.84 -5.01
CA PRO A 80 -3.94 13.12 -5.27
C PRO A 80 -4.52 13.80 -6.52
N THR A 81 -4.67 15.13 -6.48
CA THR A 81 -5.26 15.91 -7.58
C THR A 81 -4.29 16.15 -8.74
N ASP A 82 -2.99 16.26 -8.43
CA ASP A 82 -1.96 16.68 -9.38
C ASP A 82 -1.00 15.56 -9.81
N ALA A 83 -1.18 14.34 -9.28
CA ALA A 83 -0.37 13.20 -9.63
C ALA A 83 -0.80 12.56 -10.96
N LYS A 84 0.16 11.95 -11.65
CA LYS A 84 -0.14 11.01 -12.73
C LYS A 84 -0.66 9.70 -12.13
N ILE A 85 -1.78 9.21 -12.66
CA ILE A 85 -2.37 7.95 -12.21
C ILE A 85 -2.21 6.88 -13.30
N ILE A 86 -1.52 5.82 -12.94
CA ILE A 86 -1.39 4.61 -13.76
C ILE A 86 -2.24 3.54 -13.09
N GLN A 87 -3.12 2.87 -13.81
CA GLN A 87 -3.93 1.78 -13.26
C GLN A 87 -3.72 0.50 -14.05
N ILE A 88 -3.43 -0.57 -13.31
CA ILE A 88 -3.28 -1.93 -13.82
C ILE A 88 -4.36 -2.80 -13.16
N ASP A 89 -5.23 -3.37 -13.97
CA ASP A 89 -6.30 -4.25 -13.47
C ASP A 89 -6.62 -5.31 -14.52
N ILE A 90 -6.95 -6.51 -14.07
CA ILE A 90 -7.37 -7.60 -14.97
C ILE A 90 -8.76 -7.33 -15.58
N ASN A 91 -9.59 -6.58 -14.87
CA ASN A 91 -10.92 -6.18 -15.33
C ASN A 91 -10.88 -4.77 -15.95
N PRO A 92 -11.06 -4.62 -17.26
CA PRO A 92 -11.05 -3.32 -17.91
C PRO A 92 -12.13 -2.36 -17.38
N ALA A 93 -13.25 -2.86 -16.87
CA ALA A 93 -14.31 -2.04 -16.29
C ALA A 93 -13.92 -1.38 -14.94
N SER A 94 -12.86 -1.86 -14.29
CA SER A 94 -12.31 -1.27 -13.07
C SER A 94 -11.50 0.00 -13.33
N ILE A 95 -10.97 0.12 -14.54
CA ILE A 95 -10.03 1.19 -14.89
C ILE A 95 -10.80 2.52 -15.03
N GLY A 96 -10.35 3.53 -14.31
CA GLY A 96 -10.97 4.85 -14.33
C GLY A 96 -12.29 4.97 -13.57
N ALA A 97 -12.75 3.93 -12.86
CA ALA A 97 -14.04 3.94 -12.16
C ALA A 97 -14.14 5.01 -11.06
N HIS A 98 -13.02 5.34 -10.40
CA HIS A 98 -13.00 6.24 -9.24
C HIS A 98 -12.07 7.44 -9.37
N SER A 99 -11.15 7.43 -10.33
CA SER A 99 -10.22 8.54 -10.61
C SER A 99 -9.96 8.67 -12.10
N LYS A 100 -9.53 9.85 -12.54
CA LYS A 100 -8.97 10.01 -13.88
C LYS A 100 -7.66 9.21 -13.96
N VAL A 101 -7.52 8.39 -15.00
CA VAL A 101 -6.34 7.56 -15.24
C VAL A 101 -5.59 8.10 -16.45
N ASP A 102 -4.30 8.38 -16.29
CA ASP A 102 -3.44 8.88 -17.37
C ASP A 102 -2.89 7.73 -18.22
N MET A 103 -2.68 6.56 -17.61
CA MET A 103 -2.24 5.35 -18.31
C MET A 103 -2.98 4.12 -17.78
N ALA A 104 -3.62 3.38 -18.68
CA ALA A 104 -4.39 2.19 -18.39
C ALA A 104 -3.71 0.95 -18.95
N LEU A 105 -3.55 -0.09 -18.12
CA LEU A 105 -3.02 -1.39 -18.52
C LEU A 105 -4.01 -2.48 -18.08
N VAL A 106 -4.54 -3.23 -19.05
CA VAL A 106 -5.39 -4.39 -18.75
C VAL A 106 -4.50 -5.63 -18.67
N GLY A 107 -4.41 -6.22 -17.46
CA GLY A 107 -3.57 -7.38 -17.25
C GLY A 107 -3.56 -7.86 -15.80
N ASP A 108 -3.12 -9.10 -15.63
CA ASP A 108 -2.80 -9.69 -14.34
C ASP A 108 -1.59 -8.99 -13.72
N ILE A 109 -1.64 -8.69 -12.42
CA ILE A 109 -0.58 -7.91 -11.74
C ILE A 109 0.76 -8.64 -11.78
N LYS A 110 0.78 -9.92 -11.46
CA LYS A 110 2.02 -10.71 -11.45
C LYS A 110 2.69 -10.75 -12.82
N SER A 111 1.92 -11.06 -13.83
CA SER A 111 2.40 -11.15 -15.21
C SER A 111 2.89 -9.78 -15.72
N THR A 112 2.17 -8.71 -15.39
CA THR A 112 2.54 -7.35 -15.78
C THR A 112 3.84 -6.91 -15.08
N LEU A 113 3.96 -7.14 -13.77
CA LEU A 113 5.19 -6.79 -13.03
C LEU A 113 6.40 -7.58 -13.55
N ARG A 114 6.25 -8.87 -13.86
CA ARG A 114 7.31 -9.68 -14.49
C ARG A 114 7.77 -9.11 -15.82
N ALA A 115 6.84 -8.60 -16.63
CA ALA A 115 7.18 -7.97 -17.91
C ALA A 115 7.85 -6.61 -17.72
N LEU A 116 7.48 -5.84 -16.69
CA LEU A 116 8.03 -4.52 -16.40
C LEU A 116 9.42 -4.58 -15.74
N LEU A 117 9.69 -5.55 -14.87
CA LEU A 117 10.93 -5.66 -14.11
C LEU A 117 12.22 -5.54 -14.94
N PRO A 118 12.35 -6.19 -16.10
CA PRO A 118 13.54 -6.07 -16.94
C PRO A 118 13.64 -4.72 -17.68
N LEU A 119 12.53 -3.98 -17.79
CA LEU A 119 12.45 -2.74 -18.55
C LEU A 119 12.67 -1.48 -17.72
N VAL A 120 12.54 -1.57 -16.38
CA VAL A 120 12.76 -0.43 -15.50
C VAL A 120 14.20 -0.41 -14.99
N GLU A 121 14.78 0.77 -14.94
CA GLU A 121 16.09 1.00 -14.33
C GLU A 121 15.98 1.10 -12.81
N GLU A 122 17.06 0.76 -12.11
CA GLU A 122 17.10 0.90 -10.66
C GLU A 122 17.24 2.38 -10.30
N LYS A 123 16.28 2.89 -9.52
CA LYS A 123 16.28 4.26 -9.03
C LYS A 123 17.26 4.40 -7.85
N ALA A 124 18.10 5.43 -7.88
CA ALA A 124 19.05 5.72 -6.79
C ALA A 124 18.38 6.52 -5.66
N ASP A 125 17.52 7.48 -5.99
CA ASP A 125 16.86 8.36 -5.01
C ASP A 125 15.73 7.62 -4.29
N ARG A 126 15.87 7.53 -2.97
CA ARG A 126 14.92 6.90 -2.07
C ARG A 126 14.28 7.84 -1.03
N LYS A 127 14.49 9.15 -1.16
CA LYS A 127 14.03 10.14 -0.18
C LYS A 127 12.54 10.03 0.13
N PHE A 128 11.72 9.85 -0.92
CA PHE A 128 10.28 9.69 -0.76
C PHE A 128 9.91 8.40 -0.02
N LEU A 129 10.56 7.29 -0.36
CA LEU A 129 10.40 6.02 0.35
C LEU A 129 10.81 6.14 1.81
N ASP A 130 11.98 6.72 2.08
CA ASP A 130 12.50 6.86 3.45
C ASP A 130 11.57 7.72 4.32
N LYS A 131 11.03 8.81 3.75
CA LYS A 131 10.04 9.64 4.45
C LYS A 131 8.74 8.88 4.73
N ALA A 132 8.23 8.14 3.76
CA ALA A 132 7.01 7.35 3.94
C ALA A 132 7.18 6.24 5.00
N LEU A 133 8.35 5.60 5.04
CA LEU A 133 8.68 4.60 6.07
C LEU A 133 8.86 5.23 7.47
N GLU A 134 9.39 6.45 7.56
CA GLU A 134 9.44 7.21 8.82
C GLU A 134 8.04 7.51 9.32
N ASP A 135 7.17 8.06 8.47
CA ASP A 135 5.77 8.38 8.81
C ASP A 135 5.00 7.12 9.25
N TYR A 136 5.29 5.96 8.64
CA TYR A 136 4.69 4.69 9.04
C TYR A 136 5.17 4.25 10.43
N ARG A 137 6.46 4.34 10.73
CA ARG A 137 6.98 4.02 12.07
C ARG A 137 6.34 4.89 13.15
N ASP A 138 6.16 6.18 12.88
CA ASP A 138 5.52 7.10 13.80
C ASP A 138 4.03 6.77 14.01
N ALA A 139 3.30 6.45 12.94
CA ALA A 139 1.91 6.03 13.01
C ALA A 139 1.75 4.71 13.80
N ARG A 140 2.65 3.74 13.59
CA ARG A 140 2.68 2.48 14.35
C ARG A 140 2.92 2.71 15.83
N LYS A 141 3.91 3.54 16.17
CA LYS A 141 4.22 3.89 17.56
C LYS A 141 3.00 4.45 18.29
N GLY A 142 2.21 5.29 17.63
CA GLY A 142 0.96 5.81 18.19
C GLY A 142 -0.06 4.71 18.55
N LEU A 143 -0.16 3.66 17.75
CA LEU A 143 -1.01 2.51 18.06
C LEU A 143 -0.44 1.64 19.19
N ASP A 144 0.87 1.40 19.20
CA ASP A 144 1.54 0.64 20.23
C ASP A 144 1.42 1.33 21.60
N ASP A 145 1.42 2.67 21.63
CA ASP A 145 1.18 3.44 22.85
C ASP A 145 -0.25 3.29 23.40
N LEU A 146 -1.24 2.98 22.55
CA LEU A 146 -2.60 2.64 22.95
C LEU A 146 -2.75 1.16 23.36
N ALA A 147 -1.89 0.29 22.89
CA ALA A 147 -1.91 -1.14 23.17
C ALA A 147 -1.24 -1.49 24.51
N LYS A 148 -1.68 -0.84 25.60
CA LYS A 148 -1.15 -1.02 26.95
C LYS A 148 -2.19 -1.64 27.89
N PRO A 149 -1.78 -2.47 28.88
CA PRO A 149 -2.68 -2.96 29.88
C PRO A 149 -3.29 -1.79 30.68
N SER A 150 -4.54 -1.93 31.07
CA SER A 150 -5.26 -0.96 31.90
C SER A 150 -5.94 -1.67 33.06
N GLU A 151 -5.93 -1.03 34.25
CA GLU A 151 -6.57 -1.55 35.44
C GLU A 151 -8.11 -1.40 35.43
N LYS A 152 -8.64 -0.49 34.62
CA LYS A 152 -10.08 -0.19 34.61
C LYS A 152 -10.87 -0.92 33.54
N ALA A 153 -10.33 -0.97 32.30
CA ALA A 153 -10.98 -1.61 31.17
C ALA A 153 -9.92 -2.04 30.16
N ILE A 154 -10.16 -3.16 29.49
CA ILE A 154 -9.25 -3.65 28.43
C ILE A 154 -9.38 -2.73 27.22
N HIS A 155 -8.27 -2.12 26.81
CA HIS A 155 -8.25 -1.33 25.60
C HIS A 155 -8.33 -2.23 24.35
N PRO A 156 -9.16 -1.94 23.35
CA PRO A 156 -9.33 -2.81 22.17
C PRO A 156 -8.03 -3.12 21.44
N GLN A 157 -7.12 -2.16 21.29
CA GLN A 157 -5.82 -2.39 20.67
C GLN A 157 -4.94 -3.35 21.47
N TYR A 158 -4.97 -3.27 22.81
CA TYR A 158 -4.26 -4.21 23.66
C TYR A 158 -4.81 -5.63 23.49
N LEU A 159 -6.13 -5.79 23.49
CA LEU A 159 -6.76 -7.10 23.25
C LEU A 159 -6.37 -7.67 21.88
N ALA A 160 -6.46 -6.85 20.82
CA ALA A 160 -6.08 -7.27 19.47
C ALA A 160 -4.61 -7.69 19.38
N GLN A 161 -3.70 -6.92 20.01
CA GLN A 161 -2.28 -7.27 20.08
C GLN A 161 -2.04 -8.59 20.81
N GLN A 162 -2.70 -8.81 21.96
CA GLN A 162 -2.57 -10.05 22.71
C GLN A 162 -3.09 -11.25 21.92
N ILE A 163 -4.25 -11.12 21.25
CA ILE A 163 -4.78 -12.18 20.37
C ILE A 163 -3.77 -12.50 19.28
N SER A 164 -3.19 -11.49 18.64
CA SER A 164 -2.19 -11.68 17.59
C SER A 164 -0.93 -12.41 18.07
N HIS A 165 -0.49 -12.18 19.33
CA HIS A 165 0.65 -12.89 19.91
C HIS A 165 0.38 -14.36 20.20
N PHE A 166 -0.89 -14.72 20.47
CA PHE A 166 -1.30 -16.11 20.76
C PHE A 166 -1.89 -16.83 19.54
N ALA A 167 -2.18 -16.12 18.46
CA ALA A 167 -2.65 -16.75 17.23
C ALA A 167 -1.52 -17.58 16.62
N ALA A 168 -1.83 -18.80 16.21
CA ALA A 168 -0.92 -19.58 15.39
C ALA A 168 -0.93 -19.04 13.95
N ASP A 169 0.24 -19.02 13.34
CA ASP A 169 0.41 -18.76 11.91
C ASP A 169 -0.07 -19.95 11.07
#